data_83d22bdb321b010c95409301f99b9396
#
_entry.id   83d22bdb321b010c95409301f99b9396
#
_cell.length_a   1.000
_cell.length_b   1.000
_cell.length_c   1.000
_cell.angle_alpha   90.00
_cell.angle_beta   90.00
_cell.angle_gamma   90.00
#
_symmetry.space_group_name_H-M   'P 1'
#
loop_
_entity.id
_entity.type
_entity.pdbx_description
1 polymer ?
#
loop_
_entity_poly.entity_id
_entity_poly.type
_entity_poly.pdbx_seq_one_letter_code
_entity_poly.pdbx_strand_id
1 'polypeptide(L)'
;FEDVPYGEYIIRELKPATGYLPNGESYPVIILENNEVVEITVLNEKIPELKTTATIDGKKEFTANGDVTIDDVVSYKHLVPGKEYTVKGILMDKATGKPFLADDKEITSEVTFTVEKADSEVTVSFTFDGSVITKDTEIVVFETLYRDETEIAVHADIEDKDQTVTIHPQPEPEKPQTGDNSNLGFWIGLGSVAVGGLIAFLIIKFKKKDEDDE
;
A
#
# COMPACT_ATOMS: atom_id res chain seq x y z
N PHE A 1 -44.64 14.29 12.14
CA PHE A 1 -45.72 14.81 11.29
C PHE A 1 -47.01 14.72 12.09
N GLU A 2 -47.79 15.78 12.09
CA GLU A 2 -49.08 15.88 12.78
C GLU A 2 -50.16 16.27 11.78
N ASP A 3 -51.40 15.89 12.03
CA ASP A 3 -52.58 16.22 11.22
C ASP A 3 -52.47 15.81 9.75
N VAL A 4 -51.84 14.63 9.51
CA VAL A 4 -51.68 14.07 8.16
C VAL A 4 -53.01 13.48 7.70
N PRO A 5 -53.57 13.88 6.51
CA PRO A 5 -54.82 13.32 6.01
C PRO A 5 -54.75 11.82 5.76
N TYR A 6 -55.90 11.15 5.56
CA TYR A 6 -55.94 9.77 5.08
C TYR A 6 -55.27 9.65 3.71
N GLY A 7 -54.48 8.59 3.51
CA GLY A 7 -53.81 8.39 2.27
C GLY A 7 -52.59 7.47 2.34
N GLU A 8 -51.94 7.32 1.20
CA GLU A 8 -50.67 6.60 1.04
C GLU A 8 -49.55 7.62 0.97
N TYR A 9 -48.49 7.39 1.73
CA TYR A 9 -47.34 8.28 1.84
C TYR A 9 -46.05 7.51 1.67
N ILE A 10 -44.99 8.22 1.28
CA ILE A 10 -43.62 7.73 1.28
C ILE A 10 -42.79 8.67 2.15
N ILE A 11 -42.20 8.14 3.20
CA ILE A 11 -41.26 8.86 4.05
C ILE A 11 -39.84 8.60 3.53
N ARG A 12 -39.06 9.65 3.42
CA ARG A 12 -37.65 9.61 3.04
C ARG A 12 -36.86 10.57 3.92
N GLU A 13 -35.61 10.19 4.22
CA GLU A 13 -34.68 11.11 4.84
C GLU A 13 -34.19 12.11 3.79
N LEU A 14 -34.35 13.40 4.06
CA LEU A 14 -33.85 14.49 3.18
C LEU A 14 -32.45 14.94 3.59
N LYS A 15 -32.14 14.83 4.87
CA LYS A 15 -30.85 15.25 5.44
C LYS A 15 -30.53 14.38 6.64
N PRO A 16 -29.36 13.71 6.63
CA PRO A 16 -28.93 12.91 7.77
C PRO A 16 -28.59 13.79 8.98
N ALA A 17 -28.57 13.18 10.15
CA ALA A 17 -27.98 13.79 11.33
C ALA A 17 -26.47 14.01 11.11
N THR A 18 -25.90 15.02 11.78
CA THR A 18 -24.46 15.29 11.70
C THR A 18 -23.65 14.05 12.13
N GLY A 19 -22.69 13.63 11.31
CA GLY A 19 -21.85 12.45 11.55
C GLY A 19 -22.46 11.14 11.06
N TYR A 20 -23.55 11.20 10.29
CA TYR A 20 -24.19 10.01 9.70
C TYR A 20 -24.26 10.12 8.17
N LEU A 21 -24.22 8.97 7.50
CA LEU A 21 -24.46 8.85 6.08
C LEU A 21 -25.94 8.99 5.76
N PRO A 22 -26.33 9.53 4.57
CA PRO A 22 -27.72 9.59 4.16
C PRO A 22 -28.31 8.19 4.03
N ASN A 23 -29.52 8.00 4.59
CA ASN A 23 -30.31 6.81 4.34
C ASN A 23 -31.14 7.03 3.07
N GLY A 24 -30.79 6.30 1.98
CA GLY A 24 -31.48 6.40 0.69
C GLY A 24 -32.80 5.62 0.60
N GLU A 25 -33.23 4.97 1.69
CA GLU A 25 -34.43 4.13 1.67
C GLU A 25 -35.71 4.94 1.66
N SER A 26 -36.78 4.28 1.24
CA SER A 26 -38.12 4.84 1.19
C SER A 26 -39.05 3.97 2.00
N TYR A 27 -39.80 4.58 2.89
CA TYR A 27 -40.71 3.93 3.86
C TYR A 27 -42.15 4.23 3.47
N PRO A 28 -42.89 3.27 2.83
CA PRO A 28 -44.30 3.46 2.54
C PRO A 28 -45.14 3.44 3.84
N VAL A 29 -46.11 4.34 3.96
CA VAL A 29 -46.99 4.48 5.08
C VAL A 29 -48.42 4.68 4.56
N ILE A 30 -49.36 4.02 5.17
CA ILE A 30 -50.79 4.17 4.85
C ILE A 30 -51.48 4.63 6.12
N ILE A 31 -52.29 5.71 6.05
CA ILE A 31 -53.12 6.23 7.13
C ILE A 31 -54.58 6.02 6.74
N LEU A 32 -55.28 5.16 7.50
CA LEU A 32 -56.63 4.74 7.21
C LEU A 32 -57.65 5.23 8.25
N GLU A 33 -57.24 5.46 9.50
CA GLU A 33 -58.13 5.77 10.59
C GLU A 33 -57.79 7.11 11.28
N ASN A 34 -58.79 7.73 11.86
CA ASN A 34 -58.57 8.95 12.62
C ASN A 34 -57.80 8.68 13.93
N ASN A 35 -56.85 9.53 14.27
CA ASN A 35 -55.91 9.38 15.40
C ASN A 35 -55.00 8.14 15.30
N GLU A 36 -54.78 7.57 14.11
CA GLU A 36 -53.79 6.53 13.90
C GLU A 36 -52.39 7.10 14.11
N VAL A 37 -51.54 6.36 14.85
CA VAL A 37 -50.13 6.69 15.02
C VAL A 37 -49.26 5.62 14.34
N VAL A 38 -48.52 6.02 13.36
CA VAL A 38 -47.56 5.12 12.66
C VAL A 38 -46.16 5.48 13.12
N GLU A 39 -45.48 4.51 13.72
CA GLU A 39 -44.08 4.62 14.12
C GLU A 39 -43.18 3.94 13.13
N ILE A 40 -42.12 4.64 12.70
CA ILE A 40 -41.08 4.12 11.84
C ILE A 40 -39.72 4.38 12.47
N THR A 41 -38.93 3.33 12.60
CA THR A 41 -37.54 3.45 13.04
C THR A 41 -36.64 3.46 11.82
N VAL A 42 -35.89 4.55 11.60
CA VAL A 42 -34.88 4.68 10.54
C VAL A 42 -33.50 4.59 11.19
N LEU A 43 -32.69 3.65 10.74
CA LEU A 43 -31.32 3.48 11.22
C LEU A 43 -30.36 4.17 10.26
N ASN A 44 -29.57 5.09 10.78
CA ASN A 44 -28.51 5.76 10.04
C ASN A 44 -27.14 5.16 10.37
N GLU A 45 -26.32 4.98 9.37
CA GLU A 45 -24.94 4.54 9.51
C GLU A 45 -24.05 5.75 9.83
N LYS A 46 -23.12 5.60 10.76
CA LYS A 46 -22.12 6.63 11.03
C LYS A 46 -21.19 6.81 9.84
N ILE A 47 -20.70 8.03 9.62
CA ILE A 47 -19.65 8.28 8.65
C ILE A 47 -18.40 7.51 9.09
N PRO A 48 -17.79 6.70 8.23
CA PRO A 48 -16.54 6.01 8.53
C PRO A 48 -15.39 6.97 8.82
N GLU A 49 -14.52 6.59 9.75
CA GLU A 49 -13.25 7.26 10.00
C GLU A 49 -12.12 6.38 9.49
N LEU A 50 -11.16 6.98 8.79
CA LEU A 50 -9.93 6.33 8.34
C LEU A 50 -8.72 6.96 9.02
N LYS A 51 -7.77 6.13 9.41
CA LYS A 51 -6.43 6.51 9.81
C LYS A 51 -5.46 5.53 9.19
N THR A 52 -4.39 6.00 8.56
CA THR A 52 -3.48 5.15 7.82
C THR A 52 -2.05 5.30 8.31
N THR A 53 -1.24 4.28 8.07
CA THR A 53 0.17 4.27 8.45
C THR A 53 0.97 3.50 7.41
N ALA A 54 1.68 4.23 6.55
CA ALA A 54 2.55 3.65 5.53
C ALA A 54 3.93 3.30 6.07
N THR A 55 4.46 2.15 5.69
CA THR A 55 5.81 1.70 6.04
C THR A 55 6.43 0.88 4.91
N ILE A 56 7.77 0.76 4.93
CA ILE A 56 8.53 -0.19 4.13
C ILE A 56 9.30 -1.08 5.12
N ASP A 57 9.01 -2.38 5.14
CA ASP A 57 9.56 -3.30 6.15
C ASP A 57 9.38 -2.79 7.59
N GLY A 58 8.24 -2.15 7.89
CA GLY A 58 7.91 -1.59 9.20
C GLY A 58 8.67 -0.30 9.54
N LYS A 59 9.33 0.35 8.58
CA LYS A 59 10.13 1.58 8.76
C LYS A 59 9.59 2.72 7.91
N LYS A 60 9.93 3.95 8.31
CA LYS A 60 9.61 5.18 7.57
C LYS A 60 10.70 5.59 6.58
N GLU A 61 11.90 5.07 6.74
CA GLU A 61 13.06 5.34 5.88
C GLU A 61 13.59 4.02 5.33
N PHE A 62 13.89 3.99 4.04
CA PHE A 62 14.34 2.80 3.33
C PHE A 62 15.36 3.19 2.24
N THR A 63 16.35 2.32 1.98
CA THR A 63 17.25 2.47 0.84
C THR A 63 16.80 1.50 -0.26
N ALA A 64 16.50 2.02 -1.44
CA ALA A 64 16.05 1.23 -2.58
C ALA A 64 17.08 0.15 -2.95
N ASN A 65 16.63 -1.09 -3.06
CA ASN A 65 17.44 -2.23 -3.44
C ASN A 65 16.53 -3.30 -4.09
N GLY A 66 16.37 -3.24 -5.42
CA GLY A 66 15.39 -4.05 -6.12
C GLY A 66 13.96 -3.51 -5.94
N ASP A 67 12.99 -4.41 -5.90
CA ASP A 67 11.59 -4.03 -5.70
C ASP A 67 11.38 -3.42 -4.32
N VAL A 68 10.63 -2.32 -4.29
CA VAL A 68 10.19 -1.62 -3.08
C VAL A 68 8.71 -1.92 -2.89
N THR A 69 8.35 -2.38 -1.69
CA THR A 69 6.95 -2.55 -1.29
C THR A 69 6.62 -1.62 -0.14
N ILE A 70 5.65 -0.74 -0.34
CA ILE A 70 5.07 0.10 0.69
C ILE A 70 3.80 -0.60 1.18
N ASP A 71 3.77 -0.93 2.46
CA ASP A 71 2.57 -1.45 3.13
C ASP A 71 1.90 -0.31 3.89
N ASP A 72 0.65 -0.03 3.54
CA ASP A 72 -0.17 0.93 4.27
C ASP A 72 -1.26 0.24 5.06
N VAL A 73 -1.21 0.39 6.38
CA VAL A 73 -2.20 -0.14 7.30
C VAL A 73 -3.31 0.89 7.46
N VAL A 74 -4.45 0.59 6.86
CA VAL A 74 -5.67 1.42 6.92
C VAL A 74 -6.54 0.96 8.10
N SER A 75 -6.46 1.67 9.20
CA SER A 75 -7.36 1.48 10.35
C SER A 75 -8.69 2.20 10.08
N TYR A 76 -9.78 1.50 10.27
CA TYR A 76 -11.11 2.03 10.03
C TYR A 76 -12.02 1.91 11.25
N LYS A 77 -13.01 2.82 11.35
CA LYS A 77 -14.09 2.76 12.34
C LYS A 77 -15.44 2.94 11.69
N HIS A 78 -16.46 2.43 12.37
CA HIS A 78 -17.88 2.56 12.03
C HIS A 78 -18.27 1.87 10.71
N LEU A 79 -17.49 0.91 10.21
CA LEU A 79 -17.91 0.10 9.08
C LEU A 79 -18.99 -0.91 9.51
N VAL A 80 -19.85 -1.31 8.59
CA VAL A 80 -20.97 -2.21 8.87
C VAL A 80 -20.51 -3.66 8.72
N PRO A 81 -20.51 -4.48 9.79
CA PRO A 81 -20.17 -5.89 9.70
C PRO A 81 -21.02 -6.64 8.67
N GLY A 82 -20.38 -7.54 7.91
CA GLY A 82 -21.01 -8.33 6.85
C GLY A 82 -21.15 -7.60 5.49
N LYS A 83 -20.79 -6.31 5.42
CA LYS A 83 -20.73 -5.56 4.15
C LYS A 83 -19.34 -5.63 3.53
N GLU A 84 -19.30 -5.59 2.21
CA GLU A 84 -18.07 -5.50 1.43
C GLU A 84 -17.67 -4.06 1.20
N TYR A 85 -16.37 -3.79 1.30
CA TYR A 85 -15.76 -2.48 1.07
C TYR A 85 -14.50 -2.65 0.23
N THR A 86 -14.14 -1.60 -0.50
CA THR A 86 -12.90 -1.54 -1.27
C THR A 86 -12.11 -0.30 -0.85
N VAL A 87 -10.86 -0.48 -0.43
CA VAL A 87 -9.90 0.61 -0.30
C VAL A 87 -9.09 0.68 -1.58
N LYS A 88 -9.05 1.86 -2.19
CA LYS A 88 -8.17 2.18 -3.32
C LYS A 88 -7.14 3.17 -2.88
N GLY A 89 -5.87 2.86 -3.15
CA GLY A 89 -4.75 3.70 -2.80
C GLY A 89 -3.93 4.12 -4.01
N ILE A 90 -3.27 5.28 -3.88
CA ILE A 90 -2.34 5.83 -4.86
C ILE A 90 -1.12 6.42 -4.15
N LEU A 91 0.07 6.22 -4.72
CA LEU A 91 1.29 6.84 -4.25
C LEU A 91 1.44 8.25 -4.83
N MET A 92 1.75 9.22 -3.96
CA MET A 92 1.96 10.62 -4.31
C MET A 92 3.41 11.03 -4.05
N ASP A 93 4.03 11.73 -5.00
CA ASP A 93 5.31 12.41 -4.79
C ASP A 93 5.06 13.68 -3.96
N LYS A 94 5.56 13.71 -2.73
CA LYS A 94 5.34 14.82 -1.81
C LYS A 94 5.88 16.14 -2.33
N ALA A 95 7.03 16.12 -3.00
CA ALA A 95 7.69 17.34 -3.49
C ALA A 95 6.89 18.03 -4.60
N THR A 96 6.15 17.25 -5.41
CA THR A 96 5.40 17.77 -6.55
C THR A 96 3.90 17.87 -6.29
N GLY A 97 3.39 17.12 -5.30
CA GLY A 97 1.95 16.97 -5.04
C GLY A 97 1.21 16.24 -6.17
N LYS A 98 1.91 15.47 -6.99
CA LYS A 98 1.36 14.70 -8.12
C LYS A 98 1.51 13.20 -7.87
N PRO A 99 0.78 12.34 -8.60
CA PRO A 99 1.01 10.92 -8.56
C PRO A 99 2.48 10.57 -8.77
N PHE A 100 3.01 9.68 -7.92
CA PHE A 100 4.33 9.12 -8.11
C PHE A 100 4.30 8.14 -9.28
N LEU A 101 5.29 8.27 -10.18
CA LEU A 101 5.38 7.45 -11.39
C LEU A 101 6.58 6.51 -11.30
N ALA A 102 6.37 5.23 -11.60
CA ALA A 102 7.40 4.28 -11.94
C ALA A 102 7.15 3.81 -13.37
N ASP A 103 8.16 3.90 -14.25
CA ASP A 103 8.05 3.58 -15.68
C ASP A 103 6.88 4.30 -16.38
N ASP A 104 6.72 5.60 -16.08
CA ASP A 104 5.65 6.47 -16.60
C ASP A 104 4.22 6.03 -16.21
N LYS A 105 4.06 5.18 -15.18
CA LYS A 105 2.78 4.72 -14.68
C LYS A 105 2.58 5.14 -13.22
N GLU A 106 1.35 5.54 -12.91
CA GLU A 106 0.95 5.76 -11.53
C GLU A 106 0.98 4.43 -10.76
N ILE A 107 1.45 4.47 -9.52
CA ILE A 107 1.45 3.31 -8.65
C ILE A 107 0.20 3.34 -7.80
N THR A 108 -0.71 2.44 -8.10
CA THR A 108 -1.99 2.28 -7.41
C THR A 108 -2.15 0.86 -6.90
N SER A 109 -2.94 0.69 -5.88
CA SER A 109 -3.33 -0.62 -5.36
C SER A 109 -4.75 -0.57 -4.83
N GLU A 110 -5.41 -1.72 -4.78
CA GLU A 110 -6.73 -1.83 -4.17
C GLU A 110 -6.89 -3.13 -3.41
N VAL A 111 -7.69 -3.11 -2.36
CA VAL A 111 -8.09 -4.29 -1.60
C VAL A 111 -9.58 -4.26 -1.33
N THR A 112 -10.26 -5.36 -1.66
CA THR A 112 -11.68 -5.57 -1.33
C THR A 112 -11.78 -6.56 -0.20
N PHE A 113 -12.58 -6.25 0.81
CA PHE A 113 -12.73 -7.06 2.00
C PHE A 113 -14.15 -7.00 2.57
N THR A 114 -14.56 -8.08 3.21
CA THR A 114 -15.81 -8.12 3.99
C THR A 114 -15.50 -7.77 5.44
N VAL A 115 -16.21 -6.79 5.98
CA VAL A 115 -16.01 -6.32 7.35
C VAL A 115 -16.50 -7.36 8.36
N GLU A 116 -15.62 -7.80 9.26
CA GLU A 116 -15.99 -8.67 10.38
C GLU A 116 -16.37 -7.87 11.62
N LYS A 117 -15.66 -6.77 11.88
CA LYS A 117 -15.86 -5.87 13.03
C LYS A 117 -15.94 -4.44 12.54
N ALA A 118 -16.82 -3.65 13.16
CA ALA A 118 -17.03 -2.25 12.81
C ALA A 118 -15.76 -1.39 12.87
N ASP A 119 -14.85 -1.74 13.78
CA ASP A 119 -13.55 -1.10 13.98
C ASP A 119 -12.46 -2.16 13.84
N SER A 120 -11.58 -2.03 12.85
CA SER A 120 -10.47 -2.94 12.56
C SER A 120 -9.50 -2.27 11.58
N GLU A 121 -8.70 -3.08 10.88
CA GLU A 121 -7.72 -2.60 9.91
C GLU A 121 -7.63 -3.52 8.70
N VAL A 122 -7.10 -2.98 7.60
CA VAL A 122 -6.74 -3.71 6.38
C VAL A 122 -5.45 -3.14 5.83
N THR A 123 -4.62 -3.96 5.20
CA THR A 123 -3.36 -3.51 4.58
C THR A 123 -3.52 -3.41 3.08
N VAL A 124 -3.08 -2.28 2.51
CA VAL A 124 -2.93 -2.04 1.07
C VAL A 124 -1.45 -2.00 0.75
N SER A 125 -0.99 -2.84 -0.18
CA SER A 125 0.43 -2.94 -0.53
C SER A 125 0.68 -2.41 -1.93
N PHE A 126 1.75 -1.60 -2.09
CA PHE A 126 2.17 -1.00 -3.35
C PHE A 126 3.58 -1.48 -3.67
N THR A 127 3.77 -2.08 -4.83
CA THR A 127 5.09 -2.57 -5.24
C THR A 127 5.53 -1.92 -6.54
N PHE A 128 6.79 -1.47 -6.62
CA PHE A 128 7.40 -0.90 -7.81
C PHE A 128 8.91 -1.16 -7.83
N ASP A 129 9.54 -1.05 -9.00
CA ASP A 129 10.99 -1.17 -9.13
C ASP A 129 11.68 0.05 -8.48
N GLY A 130 12.46 -0.20 -7.42
CA GLY A 130 13.20 0.84 -6.70
C GLY A 130 14.31 1.52 -7.51
N SER A 131 14.69 0.99 -8.67
CA SER A 131 15.69 1.62 -9.55
C SER A 131 15.24 2.99 -10.09
N VAL A 132 13.94 3.29 -10.05
CA VAL A 132 13.39 4.61 -10.42
C VAL A 132 13.73 5.69 -9.40
N ILE A 133 14.15 5.30 -8.18
CA ILE A 133 14.55 6.22 -7.11
C ILE A 133 16.01 6.64 -7.34
N THR A 134 16.20 7.81 -7.95
CA THR A 134 17.54 8.36 -8.28
C THR A 134 18.03 9.44 -7.32
N LYS A 135 17.18 9.87 -6.39
CA LYS A 135 17.43 10.85 -5.32
C LYS A 135 16.53 10.53 -4.14
N ASP A 136 16.80 11.15 -2.99
CA ASP A 136 15.90 11.05 -1.84
C ASP A 136 14.49 11.49 -2.25
N THR A 137 13.53 10.59 -2.04
CA THR A 137 12.15 10.78 -2.47
C THR A 137 11.21 10.50 -1.30
N GLU A 138 10.37 11.49 -0.97
CA GLU A 138 9.28 11.32 -0.02
C GLU A 138 8.00 10.94 -0.78
N ILE A 139 7.42 9.82 -0.43
CA ILE A 139 6.17 9.30 -0.99
C ILE A 139 5.11 9.34 0.10
N VAL A 140 3.93 9.86 -0.25
CA VAL A 140 2.75 9.89 0.62
C VAL A 140 1.69 8.99 0.01
N VAL A 141 1.06 8.15 0.84
CA VAL A 141 -0.02 7.25 0.38
C VAL A 141 -1.36 7.96 0.59
N PHE A 142 -2.20 7.99 -0.44
CA PHE A 142 -3.57 8.49 -0.36
C PHE A 142 -4.54 7.34 -0.55
N GLU A 143 -5.58 7.25 0.29
CA GLU A 143 -6.59 6.22 0.23
C GLU A 143 -8.00 6.78 0.14
N THR A 144 -8.83 6.03 -0.58
CA THR A 144 -10.27 6.27 -0.67
C THR A 144 -11.01 4.96 -0.38
N LEU A 145 -11.96 5.02 0.52
CA LEU A 145 -12.83 3.90 0.89
C LEU A 145 -14.13 3.97 0.08
N TYR A 146 -14.47 2.85 -0.55
CA TYR A 146 -15.69 2.68 -1.34
C TYR A 146 -16.60 1.60 -0.74
N ARG A 147 -17.90 1.78 -0.93
CA ARG A 147 -18.92 0.74 -0.78
C ARG A 147 -19.88 0.83 -1.97
N ASP A 148 -20.14 -0.30 -2.62
CA ASP A 148 -20.99 -0.35 -3.82
C ASP A 148 -20.62 0.73 -4.85
N GLU A 149 -19.31 0.87 -5.15
CA GLU A 149 -18.72 1.90 -6.05
C GLU A 149 -18.91 3.37 -5.60
N THR A 150 -19.54 3.59 -4.45
CA THR A 150 -19.72 4.93 -3.87
C THR A 150 -18.58 5.24 -2.92
N GLU A 151 -17.91 6.38 -3.13
CA GLU A 151 -16.93 6.93 -2.18
C GLU A 151 -17.62 7.31 -0.87
N ILE A 152 -17.12 6.80 0.26
CA ILE A 152 -17.69 7.05 1.58
C ILE A 152 -16.71 7.67 2.57
N ALA A 153 -15.40 7.55 2.35
CA ALA A 153 -14.37 8.24 3.12
C ALA A 153 -13.09 8.37 2.31
N VAL A 154 -12.33 9.43 2.57
CA VAL A 154 -11.03 9.72 1.95
C VAL A 154 -10.03 10.05 3.05
N HIS A 155 -8.81 9.56 2.90
CA HIS A 155 -7.64 10.01 3.66
C HIS A 155 -6.55 10.44 2.67
N ALA A 156 -6.41 11.76 2.46
CA ALA A 156 -5.56 12.36 1.43
C ALA A 156 -4.96 13.67 1.92
N ASP A 157 -3.98 13.59 2.83
CA ASP A 157 -3.23 14.74 3.32
C ASP A 157 -1.75 14.59 2.95
N ILE A 158 -1.26 15.44 2.04
CA ILE A 158 0.12 15.40 1.54
C ILE A 158 1.15 15.68 2.64
N GLU A 159 0.75 16.30 3.75
CA GLU A 159 1.62 16.62 4.88
C GLU A 159 1.54 15.58 6.01
N ASP A 160 0.71 14.55 5.88
CA ASP A 160 0.58 13.51 6.89
C ASP A 160 1.86 12.67 6.97
N LYS A 161 2.51 12.74 8.14
CA LYS A 161 3.75 12.01 8.44
C LYS A 161 3.51 10.51 8.63
N ASP A 162 2.33 10.13 9.09
CA ASP A 162 1.98 8.71 9.26
C ASP A 162 1.77 8.04 7.90
N GLN A 163 1.44 8.80 6.85
CA GLN A 163 1.32 8.33 5.48
C GLN A 163 2.59 8.52 4.65
N THR A 164 3.62 9.18 5.19
CA THR A 164 4.86 9.47 4.46
C THR A 164 5.93 8.42 4.73
N VAL A 165 6.59 7.97 3.66
CA VAL A 165 7.84 7.19 3.70
C VAL A 165 8.92 7.91 2.91
N THR A 166 10.17 7.81 3.34
CA THR A 166 11.34 8.36 2.65
C THR A 166 12.15 7.23 2.04
N ILE A 167 12.42 7.32 0.75
CA ILE A 167 13.21 6.32 0.04
C ILE A 167 14.47 6.97 -0.49
N HIS A 168 15.61 6.43 -0.08
CA HIS A 168 16.93 6.82 -0.54
C HIS A 168 17.33 5.99 -1.76
N PRO A 169 18.05 6.56 -2.75
CA PRO A 169 18.55 5.80 -3.87
C PRO A 169 19.58 4.75 -3.42
N GLN A 170 19.71 3.69 -4.20
CA GLN A 170 20.79 2.74 -3.98
C GLN A 170 22.14 3.46 -4.11
N PRO A 171 23.08 3.30 -3.15
CA PRO A 171 24.42 3.86 -3.27
C PRO A 171 25.07 3.36 -4.58
N GLU A 172 25.61 4.30 -5.36
CA GLU A 172 26.44 3.89 -6.50
C GLU A 172 27.58 2.98 -6.01
N PRO A 173 27.85 1.84 -6.68
CA PRO A 173 28.99 1.02 -6.35
C PRO A 173 30.25 1.88 -6.45
N GLU A 174 31.04 1.94 -5.37
CA GLU A 174 32.31 2.68 -5.35
C GLU A 174 33.11 2.25 -6.58
N LYS A 175 33.37 3.17 -7.49
CA LYS A 175 34.27 2.91 -8.62
C LYS A 175 35.59 2.49 -8.01
N PRO A 176 36.15 1.32 -8.37
CA PRO A 176 37.48 0.95 -7.88
C PRO A 176 38.40 2.12 -8.15
N GLN A 177 39.04 2.64 -7.10
CA GLN A 177 40.05 3.69 -7.26
C GLN A 177 41.22 3.09 -8.06
N THR A 178 41.13 3.19 -9.39
CA THR A 178 42.22 2.85 -10.31
C THR A 178 43.25 3.97 -10.25
N GLY A 179 43.90 4.14 -9.09
CA GLY A 179 44.87 5.19 -8.82
C GLY A 179 46.10 4.74 -8.03
N ASP A 180 46.16 3.46 -7.64
CA ASP A 180 47.36 2.90 -7.03
C ASP A 180 48.08 1.98 -8.02
N ASN A 181 49.10 2.55 -8.69
CA ASN A 181 50.02 1.82 -9.54
C ASN A 181 50.97 0.88 -8.76
N SER A 182 50.79 0.72 -7.46
CA SER A 182 51.59 -0.16 -6.62
C SER A 182 50.88 -1.49 -6.46
N ASN A 183 51.33 -2.51 -7.17
CA ASN A 183 51.07 -3.93 -6.98
C ASN A 183 50.09 -4.68 -7.90
N LEU A 184 49.55 -4.08 -8.97
CA LEU A 184 48.80 -4.89 -9.95
C LEU A 184 49.67 -6.04 -10.50
N GLY A 185 50.97 -5.77 -10.74
CA GLY A 185 51.95 -6.79 -11.17
C GLY A 185 52.17 -7.88 -10.11
N PHE A 186 52.10 -7.53 -8.81
CA PHE A 186 52.25 -8.51 -7.73
C PHE A 186 51.06 -9.46 -7.66
N TRP A 187 49.86 -8.94 -7.79
CA TRP A 187 48.62 -9.76 -7.72
C TRP A 187 48.44 -10.62 -8.99
N ILE A 188 48.82 -10.12 -10.16
CA ILE A 188 48.85 -10.91 -11.41
C ILE A 188 49.90 -12.02 -11.31
N GLY A 189 51.08 -11.73 -10.70
CA GLY A 189 52.12 -12.72 -10.46
C GLY A 189 51.66 -13.82 -9.50
N LEU A 190 50.98 -13.47 -8.42
CA LEU A 190 50.45 -14.44 -7.45
C LEU A 190 49.32 -15.29 -8.04
N GLY A 191 48.45 -14.72 -8.86
CA GLY A 191 47.38 -15.45 -9.56
C GLY A 191 47.93 -16.47 -10.56
N SER A 192 49.01 -16.12 -11.29
CA SER A 192 49.65 -17.04 -12.25
C SER A 192 50.38 -18.20 -11.55
N VAL A 193 50.97 -17.99 -10.38
CA VAL A 193 51.57 -19.07 -9.59
C VAL A 193 50.51 -20.02 -9.05
N ALA A 194 49.37 -19.51 -8.59
CA ALA A 194 48.26 -20.34 -8.09
C ALA A 194 47.65 -21.23 -9.19
N VAL A 195 47.44 -20.68 -10.40
CA VAL A 195 46.92 -21.44 -11.55
C VAL A 195 47.96 -22.46 -12.06
N GLY A 196 49.24 -22.07 -12.14
CA GLY A 196 50.33 -22.97 -12.50
C GLY A 196 50.50 -24.14 -11.52
N GLY A 197 50.41 -23.87 -10.20
CA GLY A 197 50.47 -24.88 -9.15
C GLY A 197 49.32 -25.89 -9.21
N LEU A 198 48.12 -25.42 -9.54
CA LEU A 198 46.92 -26.28 -9.62
C LEU A 198 46.97 -27.22 -10.84
N ILE A 199 47.49 -26.72 -12.01
CA ILE A 199 47.71 -27.51 -13.21
C ILE A 199 48.79 -28.57 -12.95
N ALA A 200 49.92 -28.21 -12.31
CA ALA A 200 50.98 -29.16 -11.98
C ALA A 200 50.48 -30.26 -11.02
N PHE A 201 49.69 -29.90 -10.02
CA PHE A 201 49.09 -30.85 -9.08
C PHE A 201 48.15 -31.85 -9.78
N LEU A 202 47.32 -31.37 -10.71
CA LEU A 202 46.43 -32.23 -11.50
C LEU A 202 47.19 -33.18 -12.39
N ILE A 203 48.27 -32.73 -13.09
CA ILE A 203 49.09 -33.57 -13.96
C ILE A 203 49.77 -34.69 -13.14
N ILE A 204 50.32 -34.36 -11.98
CA ILE A 204 50.96 -35.36 -11.09
C ILE A 204 49.93 -36.39 -10.58
N LYS A 205 48.71 -35.95 -10.25
CA LYS A 205 47.67 -36.84 -9.77
C LYS A 205 47.15 -37.80 -10.83
N PHE A 206 47.00 -37.32 -12.09
CA PHE A 206 46.61 -38.19 -13.19
C PHE A 206 47.73 -39.19 -13.59
N LYS A 207 48.98 -38.77 -13.61
CA LYS A 207 50.11 -39.65 -13.94
C LYS A 207 50.31 -40.78 -12.89
N LYS A 208 50.04 -40.50 -11.62
CA LYS A 208 50.12 -41.50 -10.56
C LYS A 208 48.98 -42.52 -10.61
N LYS A 209 47.83 -42.15 -11.18
CA LYS A 209 46.70 -43.06 -11.35
C LYS A 209 46.94 -44.11 -12.47
N ASP A 210 47.66 -43.72 -13.52
CA ASP A 210 47.97 -44.60 -14.63
C ASP A 210 49.09 -45.60 -14.30
N GLU A 211 49.90 -45.36 -13.24
CA GLU A 211 50.95 -46.30 -12.74
C GLU A 211 50.40 -47.33 -11.73
N ASP A 212 49.24 -47.11 -11.15
CA ASP A 212 48.60 -48.03 -10.16
C ASP A 212 47.61 -49.02 -10.82
N ASP A 213 47.37 -48.92 -12.16
CA ASP A 213 46.44 -49.77 -12.92
C ASP A 213 47.16 -50.73 -13.93
N GLU A 214 48.51 -50.97 -13.81
CA GLU A 214 49.25 -52.02 -14.54
C GLU A 214 49.59 -53.24 -13.68
#